data_9e52c9bd2318c0b9836a2864251e3b96
#
_entry.id   9e52c9bd2318c0b9836a2864251e3b96
#
_cell.length_a   1.000
_cell.length_b   1.000
_cell.length_c   1.000
_cell.angle_alpha   90.00
_cell.angle_beta   90.00
_cell.angle_gamma   90.00
#
_symmetry.space_group_name_H-M   'P 1'
#
loop_
_entity.id
_entity.type
_entity.pdbx_description
1 polymer ?
#
loop_
_entity_poly.entity_id
_entity_poly.type
_entity_poly.pdbx_seq_one_letter_code
_entity_poly.pdbx_strand_id
1 'polypeptide(L)'
;YIRFHIPTYIGSGLSGQPNITSDMDGIFGGNNRSVNIRDYQWKTFTPMQLNMDGWGSNPKYPHALGDTASTINRNYLKLKAELMPYAYTISREAVDGLPMVRAMFLEEANAYTFGKHTQYQFMYGPSFLVAPIYQDTKADEDGNDIRNHIYLPKGSWVDYFSGQVYEGGRVINNIDYPIWKLPVFVKRGAIIPMNNPHNNPSEIDKSLRIYEVYPFGKTSFIEYDDDGATMSYLDGNATKTVIESVEKRGTATITVNATTGSFDGFEKEKATEFKVNVTTQPKELIVKVGGERVSLEQVQSFEDFNSRDNVYFYDATPNLN
;
A
#
# COMPACT_ATOMS: atom_id res chain seq x y z
N TYR A 1 -11.36 14.27 15.18
CA TYR A 1 -11.92 14.06 13.87
C TYR A 1 -11.46 12.68 13.31
N ILE A 2 -10.19 12.49 12.90
CA ILE A 2 -9.64 11.22 12.38
C ILE A 2 -9.95 10.04 13.32
N ARG A 3 -9.84 10.25 14.61
CA ARG A 3 -10.14 9.28 15.67
C ARG A 3 -11.50 8.60 15.53
N PHE A 4 -12.52 9.31 15.07
CA PHE A 4 -13.86 8.75 14.91
C PHE A 4 -14.03 8.00 13.59
N HIS A 5 -13.30 8.41 12.56
CA HIS A 5 -13.41 7.82 11.23
C HIS A 5 -12.77 6.43 11.12
N ILE A 6 -11.63 6.20 11.78
CA ILE A 6 -10.97 4.90 11.70
C ILE A 6 -11.88 3.74 12.13
N PRO A 7 -12.45 3.75 13.36
CA PRO A 7 -13.38 2.69 13.76
C PRO A 7 -14.67 2.67 12.94
N THR A 8 -15.12 3.81 12.39
CA THR A 8 -16.26 3.86 11.48
C THR A 8 -15.99 3.10 10.19
N TYR A 9 -14.82 3.25 9.58
CA TYR A 9 -14.45 2.51 8.37
C TYR A 9 -14.36 1.01 8.64
N ILE A 10 -13.75 0.62 9.76
CA ILE A 10 -13.68 -0.77 10.20
C ILE A 10 -15.09 -1.34 10.40
N GLY A 11 -15.95 -0.62 11.12
CA GLY A 11 -17.33 -1.04 11.40
C GLY A 11 -18.20 -1.13 10.14
N SER A 12 -18.07 -0.19 9.21
CA SER A 12 -18.77 -0.23 7.93
C SER A 12 -18.38 -1.44 7.10
N GLY A 13 -17.09 -1.76 7.02
CA GLY A 13 -16.60 -2.95 6.34
C GLY A 13 -17.18 -4.24 6.94
N LEU A 14 -17.19 -4.35 8.26
CA LEU A 14 -17.80 -5.48 9.00
C LEU A 14 -19.33 -5.58 8.80
N SER A 15 -19.97 -4.47 8.45
CA SER A 15 -21.41 -4.40 8.20
C SER A 15 -21.80 -4.59 6.73
N GLY A 16 -20.85 -5.00 5.87
CA GLY A 16 -21.09 -5.21 4.45
C GLY A 16 -21.08 -3.93 3.60
N GLN A 17 -20.52 -2.84 4.12
CA GLN A 17 -20.36 -1.57 3.42
C GLN A 17 -18.87 -1.20 3.30
N PRO A 18 -18.08 -1.94 2.49
CA PRO A 18 -16.63 -1.76 2.44
C PRO A 18 -16.19 -0.49 1.69
N ASN A 19 -17.03 0.02 0.78
CA ASN A 19 -16.72 1.16 -0.07
C ASN A 19 -17.18 2.47 0.58
N ILE A 20 -16.45 2.91 1.60
CA ILE A 20 -16.75 4.10 2.38
C ILE A 20 -15.64 5.14 2.23
N THR A 21 -16.04 6.41 2.30
CA THR A 21 -15.11 7.54 2.43
C THR A 21 -15.68 8.60 3.36
N SER A 22 -14.88 9.59 3.67
CA SER A 22 -15.28 10.82 4.37
C SER A 22 -14.47 11.99 3.83
N ASP A 23 -15.03 13.19 3.96
CA ASP A 23 -14.37 14.41 3.52
C ASP A 23 -13.04 14.62 4.22
N MET A 24 -12.04 15.11 3.47
CA MET A 24 -10.75 15.50 4.05
C MET A 24 -10.95 16.61 5.07
N ASP A 25 -10.45 16.40 6.29
CA ASP A 25 -10.59 17.29 7.43
C ASP A 25 -12.06 17.63 7.78
N GLY A 26 -13.02 16.75 7.40
CA GLY A 26 -14.46 16.94 7.56
C GLY A 26 -15.06 18.00 6.64
N ILE A 27 -16.36 17.94 6.41
CA ILE A 27 -17.06 18.83 5.46
C ILE A 27 -17.01 20.31 5.87
N PHE A 28 -16.95 20.60 7.17
CA PHE A 28 -16.90 21.95 7.73
C PHE A 28 -15.54 22.29 8.36
N GLY A 29 -14.59 21.39 8.34
CA GLY A 29 -13.22 21.60 8.81
C GLY A 29 -12.38 22.40 7.81
N GLY A 30 -11.11 22.52 8.07
CA GLY A 30 -10.13 23.20 7.22
C GLY A 30 -9.19 24.08 8.00
N ASN A 31 -8.22 24.71 7.33
CA ASN A 31 -7.19 25.60 7.91
C ASN A 31 -6.24 24.94 8.92
N ASN A 32 -6.35 23.64 9.18
CA ASN A 32 -5.42 22.93 10.04
C ASN A 32 -4.48 22.06 9.19
N ARG A 33 -3.27 22.54 8.98
CA ARG A 33 -2.26 21.86 8.15
C ARG A 33 -1.95 20.43 8.62
N SER A 34 -1.77 20.24 9.93
CA SER A 34 -1.41 18.93 10.48
C SER A 34 -2.56 17.92 10.32
N VAL A 35 -3.79 18.33 10.59
CA VAL A 35 -4.98 17.46 10.39
C VAL A 35 -5.13 17.12 8.91
N ASN A 36 -4.99 18.09 8.02
CA ASN A 36 -5.07 17.88 6.58
C ASN A 36 -4.05 16.84 6.10
N ILE A 37 -2.75 17.04 6.44
CA ILE A 37 -1.69 16.10 6.08
C ILE A 37 -1.97 14.70 6.63
N ARG A 38 -2.28 14.58 7.93
CA ARG A 38 -2.54 13.28 8.55
C ARG A 38 -3.74 12.58 7.93
N ASP A 39 -4.76 13.33 7.53
CA ASP A 39 -5.95 12.77 6.90
C ASP A 39 -5.66 12.26 5.48
N TYR A 40 -4.90 12.99 4.66
CA TYR A 40 -4.43 12.49 3.36
C TYR A 40 -3.59 11.22 3.49
N GLN A 41 -2.74 11.16 4.50
CA GLN A 41 -1.85 10.00 4.74
C GLN A 41 -2.65 8.72 4.94
N TRP A 42 -3.51 8.66 5.96
CA TRP A 42 -4.18 7.40 6.25
C TRP A 42 -5.24 7.02 5.22
N LYS A 43 -5.88 7.99 4.58
CA LYS A 43 -6.85 7.74 3.51
C LYS A 43 -6.22 7.27 2.21
N THR A 44 -4.90 7.33 2.06
CA THR A 44 -4.17 6.62 1.01
C THR A 44 -4.46 5.13 1.04
N PHE A 45 -4.61 4.55 2.23
CA PHE A 45 -4.88 3.14 2.49
C PHE A 45 -6.37 2.91 2.82
N THR A 46 -7.25 3.49 2.05
CA THR A 46 -8.71 3.33 2.14
C THR A 46 -9.31 3.22 0.74
N PRO A 47 -10.57 2.79 0.59
CA PRO A 47 -11.18 2.63 -0.74
C PRO A 47 -11.17 3.90 -1.57
N MET A 48 -11.55 5.03 -0.98
CA MET A 48 -11.70 6.31 -1.69
C MET A 48 -11.12 7.47 -0.90
N GLN A 49 -10.80 8.55 -1.62
CA GLN A 49 -10.48 9.86 -1.07
C GLN A 49 -11.45 10.88 -1.63
N LEU A 50 -12.06 11.67 -0.77
CA LEU A 50 -12.99 12.73 -1.14
C LEU A 50 -12.55 14.04 -0.52
N ASN A 51 -12.48 15.08 -1.32
CA ASN A 51 -12.22 16.42 -0.86
C ASN A 51 -13.43 17.31 -1.16
N MET A 52 -14.18 17.65 -0.13
CA MET A 52 -15.37 18.48 -0.23
C MET A 52 -15.35 19.54 0.88
N ASP A 53 -15.74 20.74 0.55
CA ASP A 53 -16.01 21.81 1.51
C ASP A 53 -17.49 22.18 1.46
N GLY A 54 -18.17 22.09 2.60
CA GLY A 54 -19.61 22.33 2.69
C GLY A 54 -20.05 23.75 2.34
N TRP A 55 -19.17 24.73 2.54
CA TRP A 55 -19.47 26.15 2.29
C TRP A 55 -18.55 26.81 1.26
N GLY A 56 -17.57 26.10 0.73
CA GLY A 56 -16.63 26.61 -0.27
C GLY A 56 -15.63 27.65 0.21
N SER A 57 -15.41 27.74 1.52
CA SER A 57 -14.58 28.81 2.11
C SER A 57 -13.31 28.32 2.81
N ASN A 58 -13.20 27.02 3.07
CA ASN A 58 -12.08 26.47 3.84
C ASN A 58 -11.04 25.79 2.94
N PRO A 59 -9.76 26.15 3.05
CA PRO A 59 -8.74 25.51 2.24
C PRO A 59 -8.46 24.08 2.74
N LYS A 60 -8.78 23.09 1.89
CA LYS A 60 -8.62 21.66 2.18
C LYS A 60 -7.93 20.89 1.06
N TYR A 61 -7.81 21.51 -0.12
CA TYR A 61 -7.18 20.85 -1.26
C TYR A 61 -5.73 20.48 -0.93
N PRO A 62 -5.15 19.47 -1.60
CA PRO A 62 -3.81 18.99 -1.28
C PRO A 62 -2.75 20.07 -1.26
N HIS A 63 -2.94 21.11 -2.07
CA HIS A 63 -1.99 22.23 -2.27
C HIS A 63 -2.35 23.51 -1.49
N ALA A 64 -3.44 23.51 -0.72
CA ALA A 64 -4.00 24.76 -0.18
C ALA A 64 -3.29 25.28 1.08
N LEU A 65 -2.53 24.45 1.78
CA LEU A 65 -1.96 24.76 3.11
C LEU A 65 -0.43 24.92 3.12
N GLY A 66 0.11 25.38 2.01
CA GLY A 66 1.54 25.71 1.83
C GLY A 66 2.38 24.56 1.29
N ASP A 67 3.64 24.85 0.95
CA ASP A 67 4.52 23.96 0.18
C ASP A 67 4.81 22.62 0.87
N THR A 68 5.01 22.64 2.18
CA THR A 68 5.22 21.41 2.95
C THR A 68 4.01 20.46 2.85
N ALA A 69 2.80 21.00 3.06
CA ALA A 69 1.58 20.19 2.92
C ALA A 69 1.39 19.71 1.48
N SER A 70 1.60 20.58 0.50
CA SER A 70 1.51 20.25 -0.91
C SER A 70 2.42 19.09 -1.30
N THR A 71 3.67 19.13 -0.85
CA THR A 71 4.66 18.10 -1.17
C THR A 71 4.29 16.77 -0.53
N ILE A 72 3.96 16.75 0.76
CA ILE A 72 3.58 15.54 1.47
C ILE A 72 2.31 14.94 0.87
N ASN A 73 1.26 15.74 0.71
CA ASN A 73 -0.02 15.27 0.19
C ASN A 73 0.12 14.70 -1.23
N ARG A 74 0.91 15.37 -2.08
CA ARG A 74 1.20 14.88 -3.45
C ARG A 74 1.86 13.50 -3.43
N ASN A 75 2.83 13.27 -2.55
CA ASN A 75 3.53 11.99 -2.46
C ASN A 75 2.55 10.87 -2.05
N TYR A 76 1.67 11.11 -1.09
CA TYR A 76 0.66 10.14 -0.68
C TYR A 76 -0.43 9.90 -1.74
N LEU A 77 -0.82 10.91 -2.49
CA LEU A 77 -1.74 10.76 -3.63
C LEU A 77 -1.11 9.95 -4.76
N LYS A 78 0.17 10.16 -5.05
CA LYS A 78 0.92 9.34 -6.01
C LYS A 78 1.00 7.90 -5.56
N LEU A 79 1.37 7.66 -4.30
CA LEU A 79 1.40 6.30 -3.74
C LEU A 79 0.03 5.61 -3.85
N LYS A 80 -1.07 6.31 -3.57
CA LYS A 80 -2.41 5.76 -3.76
C LYS A 80 -2.67 5.38 -5.22
N ALA A 81 -2.27 6.21 -6.15
CA ALA A 81 -2.45 5.96 -7.58
C ALA A 81 -1.62 4.75 -8.06
N GLU A 82 -0.38 4.64 -7.59
CA GLU A 82 0.48 3.49 -7.89
C GLU A 82 -0.05 2.19 -7.29
N LEU A 83 -0.66 2.23 -6.10
CA LEU A 83 -1.26 1.06 -5.42
C LEU A 83 -2.61 0.61 -6.01
N MET A 84 -3.11 1.23 -7.06
CA MET A 84 -4.43 0.90 -7.62
C MET A 84 -4.60 -0.57 -8.01
N PRO A 85 -3.64 -1.29 -8.62
CA PRO A 85 -3.81 -2.72 -8.91
C PRO A 85 -3.99 -3.57 -7.65
N TYR A 86 -3.25 -3.25 -6.58
CA TYR A 86 -3.44 -3.88 -5.28
C TYR A 86 -4.82 -3.55 -4.69
N ALA A 87 -5.19 -2.26 -4.68
CA ALA A 87 -6.47 -1.80 -4.18
C ALA A 87 -7.65 -2.44 -4.94
N TYR A 88 -7.54 -2.55 -6.27
CA TYR A 88 -8.55 -3.16 -7.12
C TYR A 88 -8.73 -4.65 -6.79
N THR A 89 -7.63 -5.37 -6.61
CA THR A 89 -7.67 -6.78 -6.20
C THR A 89 -8.37 -6.97 -4.85
N ILE A 90 -8.01 -6.17 -3.83
CA ILE A 90 -8.65 -6.32 -2.51
C ILE A 90 -10.09 -5.78 -2.49
N SER A 91 -10.46 -4.91 -3.42
CA SER A 91 -11.86 -4.53 -3.61
C SER A 91 -12.70 -5.67 -4.16
N ARG A 92 -12.11 -6.51 -5.01
CA ARG A 92 -12.77 -7.75 -5.48
C ARG A 92 -12.97 -8.75 -4.35
N GLU A 93 -12.03 -8.88 -3.42
CA GLU A 93 -12.20 -9.70 -2.23
C GLU A 93 -13.40 -9.23 -1.36
N ALA A 94 -13.69 -7.93 -1.37
CA ALA A 94 -14.82 -7.37 -0.66
C ALA A 94 -16.18 -7.85 -1.21
N VAL A 95 -16.27 -8.20 -2.48
CA VAL A 95 -17.47 -8.84 -3.07
C VAL A 95 -17.73 -10.21 -2.43
N ASP A 96 -16.67 -10.92 -2.06
CA ASP A 96 -16.73 -12.20 -1.38
C ASP A 96 -16.78 -12.08 0.17
N GLY A 97 -16.92 -10.85 0.68
CA GLY A 97 -17.19 -10.55 2.09
C GLY A 97 -15.99 -10.11 2.92
N LEU A 98 -14.79 -9.96 2.34
CA LEU A 98 -13.62 -9.53 3.07
C LEU A 98 -13.29 -8.05 2.75
N PRO A 99 -13.55 -7.10 3.66
CA PRO A 99 -13.41 -5.67 3.36
C PRO A 99 -11.96 -5.26 3.09
N MET A 100 -11.78 -4.12 2.41
CA MET A 100 -10.47 -3.54 2.15
C MET A 100 -9.81 -3.03 3.43
N VAL A 101 -10.59 -2.31 4.27
CA VAL A 101 -10.18 -1.84 5.61
C VAL A 101 -10.63 -2.89 6.62
N ARG A 102 -9.69 -3.63 7.19
CA ARG A 102 -9.96 -4.82 8.01
C ARG A 102 -9.68 -4.58 9.49
N ALA A 103 -10.59 -5.01 10.34
CA ALA A 103 -10.33 -5.10 11.76
C ALA A 103 -9.14 -6.05 12.02
N MET A 104 -8.32 -5.73 13.03
CA MET A 104 -7.14 -6.52 13.35
C MET A 104 -7.44 -7.99 13.68
N PHE A 105 -8.62 -8.29 14.24
CA PHE A 105 -9.01 -9.67 14.55
C PHE A 105 -9.29 -10.53 13.30
N LEU A 106 -9.49 -9.94 12.12
CA LEU A 106 -9.58 -10.68 10.87
C LEU A 106 -8.20 -11.19 10.41
N GLU A 107 -7.13 -10.54 10.84
CA GLU A 107 -5.76 -11.00 10.60
C GLU A 107 -5.30 -11.98 11.69
N GLU A 108 -5.50 -11.63 12.95
CA GLU A 108 -5.15 -12.47 14.10
C GLU A 108 -6.18 -12.30 15.20
N ALA A 109 -6.98 -13.34 15.47
CA ALA A 109 -8.02 -13.33 16.49
C ALA A 109 -7.45 -13.67 17.87
N ASN A 110 -7.42 -12.69 18.76
CA ASN A 110 -7.05 -12.87 20.16
C ASN A 110 -7.70 -11.80 21.05
N ALA A 111 -7.57 -11.92 22.37
CA ALA A 111 -8.21 -11.00 23.31
C ALA A 111 -7.79 -9.53 23.11
N TYR A 112 -6.58 -9.28 22.63
CA TYR A 112 -6.09 -7.93 22.38
C TYR A 112 -6.72 -7.33 21.12
N THR A 113 -6.80 -8.10 20.03
CA THR A 113 -7.35 -7.64 18.74
C THR A 113 -8.86 -7.48 18.75
N PHE A 114 -9.59 -8.22 19.60
CA PHE A 114 -11.03 -7.98 19.86
C PHE A 114 -11.27 -6.79 20.79
N GLY A 115 -10.25 -6.31 21.46
CA GLY A 115 -10.36 -5.21 22.41
C GLY A 115 -10.28 -3.83 21.75
N LYS A 116 -10.50 -2.79 22.59
CA LYS A 116 -10.44 -1.39 22.17
C LYS A 116 -9.03 -0.94 21.74
N HIS A 117 -8.00 -1.71 22.06
CA HIS A 117 -6.60 -1.32 21.84
C HIS A 117 -6.25 -1.19 20.36
N THR A 118 -6.90 -1.96 19.49
CA THR A 118 -6.64 -1.95 18.03
C THR A 118 -7.67 -1.16 17.21
N GLN A 119 -8.59 -0.43 17.85
CA GLN A 119 -9.63 0.33 17.15
C GLN A 119 -9.11 1.49 16.28
N TYR A 120 -7.85 1.90 16.46
CA TYR A 120 -7.21 2.99 15.73
C TYR A 120 -6.09 2.51 14.80
N GLN A 121 -6.14 1.25 14.42
CA GLN A 121 -5.29 0.64 13.42
C GLN A 121 -6.08 -0.41 12.64
N PHE A 122 -5.65 -0.72 11.43
CA PHE A 122 -6.35 -1.66 10.57
C PHE A 122 -5.39 -2.33 9.59
N MET A 123 -5.81 -3.45 9.03
CA MET A 123 -5.18 -4.01 7.85
C MET A 123 -5.82 -3.41 6.59
N TYR A 124 -5.02 -2.95 5.66
CA TYR A 124 -5.44 -2.62 4.31
C TYR A 124 -5.11 -3.78 3.39
N GLY A 125 -6.10 -4.61 3.10
CA GLY A 125 -5.90 -5.91 2.50
C GLY A 125 -5.00 -6.81 3.37
N PRO A 126 -4.37 -7.84 2.78
CA PRO A 126 -3.51 -8.78 3.51
C PRO A 126 -2.11 -8.25 3.81
N SER A 127 -1.67 -7.16 3.17
CA SER A 127 -0.25 -6.78 3.13
C SER A 127 0.13 -5.61 4.03
N PHE A 128 -0.76 -4.64 4.24
CA PHE A 128 -0.44 -3.41 4.97
C PHE A 128 -1.15 -3.32 6.31
N LEU A 129 -0.39 -3.07 7.37
CA LEU A 129 -0.91 -2.62 8.65
C LEU A 129 -0.75 -1.10 8.71
N VAL A 130 -1.85 -0.38 8.93
CA VAL A 130 -1.89 1.07 8.99
C VAL A 130 -2.30 1.50 10.39
N ALA A 131 -1.47 2.32 11.03
CA ALA A 131 -1.70 2.82 12.37
C ALA A 131 -1.68 4.36 12.40
N PRO A 132 -2.74 5.04 11.95
CA PRO A 132 -2.75 6.48 11.77
C PRO A 132 -2.40 7.28 13.03
N ILE A 133 -1.80 8.45 12.85
CA ILE A 133 -1.77 9.48 13.88
C ILE A 133 -3.16 10.12 13.89
N TYR A 134 -3.90 9.93 14.97
CA TYR A 134 -5.35 10.24 15.02
C TYR A 134 -5.75 11.29 16.06
N GLN A 135 -4.80 11.77 16.83
CA GLN A 135 -5.00 12.80 17.84
C GLN A 135 -3.72 13.61 18.03
N ASP A 136 -3.84 14.78 18.65
CA ASP A 136 -2.67 15.53 19.08
C ASP A 136 -1.87 14.67 20.06
N THR A 137 -0.62 14.48 19.73
CA THR A 137 0.35 13.81 20.60
C THR A 137 1.33 14.87 21.11
N LYS A 138 1.97 14.60 22.23
CA LYS A 138 3.10 15.42 22.61
C LYS A 138 4.19 15.15 21.60
N ALA A 139 4.56 16.20 20.85
CA ALA A 139 5.73 16.14 20.02
C ALA A 139 6.98 15.93 20.90
N ASP A 140 7.95 15.20 20.39
CA ASP A 140 9.28 15.13 20.99
C ASP A 140 10.03 16.47 20.81
N GLU A 141 11.30 16.54 21.25
CA GLU A 141 12.14 17.72 21.13
C GLU A 141 12.37 18.15 19.67
N ASP A 142 12.27 17.19 18.73
CA ASP A 142 12.39 17.40 17.28
C ASP A 142 11.07 17.77 16.60
N GLY A 143 9.96 17.81 17.34
CA GLY A 143 8.64 18.14 16.83
C GLY A 143 7.92 16.99 16.16
N ASN A 144 8.37 15.75 16.34
CA ASN A 144 7.71 14.55 15.82
C ASN A 144 6.51 14.15 16.68
N ASP A 145 5.49 13.60 16.04
CA ASP A 145 4.40 12.95 16.76
C ASP A 145 4.86 11.61 17.35
N ILE A 146 4.39 11.30 18.56
CA ILE A 146 4.67 10.01 19.21
C ILE A 146 3.46 9.10 19.07
N ARG A 147 3.65 7.92 18.46
CA ARG A 147 2.62 6.89 18.32
C ARG A 147 2.87 5.75 19.28
N ASN A 148 1.86 5.45 20.07
CA ASN A 148 1.85 4.34 21.02
C ASN A 148 0.79 3.31 20.63
N HIS A 149 0.87 2.13 21.25
CA HIS A 149 -0.11 1.05 21.15
C HIS A 149 -0.34 0.56 19.72
N ILE A 150 0.73 0.39 18.94
CA ILE A 150 0.65 -0.29 17.65
C ILE A 150 0.85 -1.78 17.91
N TYR A 151 -0.19 -2.58 17.70
CA TYR A 151 -0.11 -4.02 17.76
C TYR A 151 0.34 -4.59 16.42
N LEU A 152 1.47 -5.27 16.42
CA LEU A 152 1.93 -6.05 15.27
C LEU A 152 1.51 -7.51 15.47
N PRO A 153 0.64 -8.08 14.62
CA PRO A 153 0.31 -9.50 14.64
C PRO A 153 1.53 -10.39 14.51
N LYS A 154 1.41 -11.67 14.87
CA LYS A 154 2.50 -12.64 14.72
C LYS A 154 3.06 -12.65 13.31
N GLY A 155 4.36 -12.81 13.18
CA GLY A 155 5.11 -12.76 11.95
C GLY A 155 6.16 -11.65 11.96
N SER A 156 6.68 -11.31 10.81
CA SER A 156 7.71 -10.27 10.65
C SER A 156 7.16 -9.14 9.79
N TRP A 157 7.45 -7.92 10.18
CA TRP A 157 6.91 -6.69 9.59
C TRP A 157 8.03 -5.73 9.20
N VAL A 158 7.82 -4.96 8.18
CA VAL A 158 8.77 -3.92 7.72
C VAL A 158 8.09 -2.58 7.78
N ASP A 159 8.68 -1.60 8.45
CA ASP A 159 8.23 -0.21 8.32
C ASP A 159 8.41 0.21 6.86
N TYR A 160 7.32 0.60 6.21
CA TYR A 160 7.26 0.83 4.76
C TYR A 160 8.23 1.90 4.29
N PHE A 161 8.44 2.94 5.09
CA PHE A 161 9.28 4.08 4.72
C PHE A 161 10.74 3.92 5.12
N SER A 162 11.03 3.29 6.26
CA SER A 162 12.40 3.16 6.74
C SER A 162 13.07 1.83 6.42
N GLY A 163 12.30 0.83 6.01
CA GLY A 163 12.82 -0.53 5.81
C GLY A 163 13.17 -1.26 7.12
N GLN A 164 12.92 -0.67 8.29
CA GLN A 164 13.21 -1.30 9.57
C GLN A 164 12.32 -2.52 9.80
N VAL A 165 12.95 -3.63 10.17
CA VAL A 165 12.25 -4.89 10.44
C VAL A 165 11.83 -4.98 11.90
N TYR A 166 10.60 -5.43 12.12
CA TYR A 166 10.01 -5.67 13.44
C TYR A 166 9.49 -7.10 13.53
N GLU A 167 9.78 -7.76 14.66
CA GLU A 167 9.09 -9.00 15.00
C GLU A 167 7.72 -8.69 15.59
N GLY A 168 6.71 -9.42 15.11
CA GLY A 168 5.32 -9.27 15.54
C GLY A 168 4.97 -10.07 16.81
N GLY A 169 3.67 -10.21 17.06
CA GLY A 169 3.13 -10.81 18.30
C GLY A 169 3.25 -9.88 19.49
N ARG A 170 3.39 -8.58 19.28
CA ARG A 170 3.62 -7.61 20.37
C ARG A 170 3.06 -6.21 20.03
N VAL A 171 2.98 -5.40 21.07
CA VAL A 171 2.70 -3.96 20.97
C VAL A 171 4.03 -3.21 20.91
N ILE A 172 4.12 -2.25 20.01
CA ILE A 172 5.22 -1.28 19.97
C ILE A 172 4.74 0.09 20.41
N ASN A 173 5.61 0.81 21.13
CA ASN A 173 5.32 2.12 21.73
C ASN A 173 6.48 3.08 21.51
N ASN A 174 6.23 4.35 21.80
CA ASN A 174 7.22 5.43 21.75
C ASN A 174 7.93 5.53 20.40
N ILE A 175 7.18 5.36 19.33
CA ILE A 175 7.71 5.52 17.97
C ILE A 175 7.47 6.95 17.50
N ASP A 176 8.54 7.63 17.13
CA ASP A 176 8.52 9.00 16.63
C ASP A 176 8.20 9.04 15.15
N TYR A 177 7.24 9.88 14.79
CA TYR A 177 6.81 10.06 13.41
C TYR A 177 6.82 11.54 13.02
N PRO A 178 7.75 11.97 12.16
CA PRO A 178 7.71 13.30 11.56
C PRO A 178 6.42 13.51 10.77
N ILE A 179 6.05 14.75 10.54
CA ILE A 179 4.76 15.09 9.92
C ILE A 179 4.55 14.40 8.55
N TRP A 180 5.61 14.11 7.81
CA TRP A 180 5.53 13.48 6.51
C TRP A 180 5.29 11.95 6.58
N LYS A 181 5.56 11.32 7.71
CA LYS A 181 5.58 9.86 7.84
C LYS A 181 4.29 9.33 8.50
N LEU A 182 3.61 8.43 7.81
CA LEU A 182 2.51 7.63 8.35
C LEU A 182 3.07 6.32 8.94
N PRO A 183 2.64 5.89 10.12
CA PRO A 183 2.91 4.53 10.61
C PRO A 183 2.25 3.48 9.71
N VAL A 184 3.04 2.89 8.83
CA VAL A 184 2.62 1.80 7.92
C VAL A 184 3.66 0.70 7.96
N PHE A 185 3.19 -0.51 8.13
CA PHE A 185 4.03 -1.72 8.17
C PHE A 185 3.57 -2.70 7.11
N VAL A 186 4.51 -3.23 6.36
CA VAL A 186 4.26 -4.29 5.38
C VAL A 186 4.59 -5.63 6.00
N LYS A 187 3.68 -6.57 5.85
CA LYS A 187 3.91 -7.95 6.27
C LYS A 187 5.01 -8.57 5.41
N ARG A 188 6.05 -9.13 6.00
CA ARG A 188 7.04 -9.88 5.22
C ARG A 188 6.37 -11.09 4.57
N GLY A 189 6.72 -11.32 3.32
CA GLY A 189 6.03 -12.22 2.42
C GLY A 189 5.03 -11.52 1.49
N ALA A 190 4.74 -10.24 1.68
CA ALA A 190 3.82 -9.49 0.82
C ALA A 190 4.32 -9.38 -0.62
N ILE A 191 3.36 -9.43 -1.54
CA ILE A 191 3.52 -9.19 -2.97
C ILE A 191 2.48 -8.14 -3.34
N ILE A 192 2.92 -6.99 -3.82
CA ILE A 192 2.09 -5.80 -4.03
C ILE A 192 2.17 -5.40 -5.50
N PRO A 193 1.13 -5.65 -6.30
CA PRO A 193 1.08 -5.15 -7.67
C PRO A 193 0.86 -3.64 -7.69
N MET A 194 1.59 -2.94 -8.55
CA MET A 194 1.58 -1.50 -8.67
C MET A 194 1.54 -1.07 -10.14
N ASN A 195 1.02 0.13 -10.39
CA ASN A 195 1.17 0.84 -11.65
C ASN A 195 2.49 1.64 -11.68
N ASN A 196 2.88 2.09 -12.87
CA ASN A 196 3.91 3.11 -13.02
C ASN A 196 3.49 4.41 -12.29
N PRO A 197 4.45 5.24 -11.84
CA PRO A 197 4.16 6.59 -11.36
C PRO A 197 3.42 7.39 -12.43
N HIS A 198 2.31 8.04 -12.06
CA HIS A 198 1.48 8.83 -12.98
C HIS A 198 0.73 9.95 -12.25
N ASN A 199 0.25 10.94 -12.99
CA ASN A 199 -0.53 12.05 -12.44
C ASN A 199 -2.04 11.90 -12.71
N ASN A 200 -2.40 11.08 -13.69
CA ASN A 200 -3.80 10.77 -14.00
C ASN A 200 -3.92 9.38 -14.66
N PRO A 201 -5.13 8.79 -14.65
CA PRO A 201 -5.32 7.42 -15.16
C PRO A 201 -4.96 7.23 -16.65
N SER A 202 -4.95 8.28 -17.46
CA SER A 202 -4.58 8.16 -18.88
C SER A 202 -3.08 7.97 -19.12
N GLU A 203 -2.26 8.20 -18.11
CA GLU A 203 -0.81 7.99 -18.10
C GLU A 203 -0.40 6.60 -17.59
N ILE A 204 -1.37 5.76 -17.20
CA ILE A 204 -1.11 4.38 -16.77
C ILE A 204 -0.63 3.59 -17.99
N ASP A 205 0.58 3.04 -17.87
CA ASP A 205 1.12 2.12 -18.86
C ASP A 205 0.55 0.71 -18.62
N LYS A 206 -0.41 0.34 -19.45
CA LYS A 206 -1.07 -0.98 -19.37
C LYS A 206 -0.14 -2.13 -19.80
N SER A 207 0.93 -1.81 -20.52
CA SER A 207 1.96 -2.77 -20.94
C SER A 207 3.05 -3.03 -19.90
N LEU A 208 2.99 -2.33 -18.76
CA LEU A 208 3.92 -2.50 -17.64
C LEU A 208 3.16 -2.95 -16.38
N ARG A 209 3.73 -3.92 -15.66
CA ARG A 209 3.30 -4.28 -14.32
C ARG A 209 4.49 -4.29 -13.37
N ILE A 210 4.36 -3.59 -12.25
CA ILE A 210 5.35 -3.52 -11.19
C ILE A 210 4.89 -4.40 -10.03
N TYR A 211 5.77 -5.24 -9.49
CA TYR A 211 5.53 -5.99 -8.27
C TYR A 211 6.55 -5.60 -7.21
N GLU A 212 6.07 -5.02 -6.11
CA GLU A 212 6.88 -4.83 -4.92
C GLU A 212 6.78 -6.06 -4.03
N VAL A 213 7.92 -6.70 -3.74
CA VAL A 213 7.97 -8.00 -3.06
C VAL A 213 8.84 -7.92 -1.82
N TYR A 214 8.35 -8.50 -0.73
CA TYR A 214 9.02 -8.62 0.55
C TYR A 214 9.28 -10.11 0.86
N PRO A 215 10.31 -10.74 0.29
CA PRO A 215 10.50 -12.18 0.40
C PRO A 215 10.57 -12.66 1.85
N PHE A 216 9.77 -13.69 2.18
CA PHE A 216 9.80 -14.35 3.48
C PHE A 216 9.02 -15.66 3.44
N GLY A 217 9.72 -16.78 3.61
CA GLY A 217 9.11 -18.11 3.54
C GLY A 217 8.48 -18.39 2.18
N LYS A 218 7.30 -19.01 2.16
CA LYS A 218 6.52 -19.28 0.93
C LYS A 218 5.20 -18.54 1.01
N THR A 219 4.97 -17.65 0.06
CA THR A 219 3.76 -16.83 -0.05
C THR A 219 3.28 -16.73 -1.49
N SER A 220 2.04 -16.31 -1.67
CA SER A 220 1.47 -16.03 -2.98
C SER A 220 0.44 -14.90 -2.89
N PHE A 221 0.23 -14.22 -4.01
CA PHE A 221 -0.81 -13.23 -4.20
C PHE A 221 -1.51 -13.49 -5.53
N ILE A 222 -2.81 -13.34 -5.57
CA ILE A 222 -3.61 -13.47 -6.79
C ILE A 222 -4.08 -12.09 -7.19
N GLU A 223 -3.43 -11.51 -8.18
CA GLU A 223 -3.86 -10.25 -8.78
C GLU A 223 -5.12 -10.49 -9.62
N TYR A 224 -6.13 -9.68 -9.38
CA TYR A 224 -7.39 -9.66 -10.13
C TYR A 224 -7.45 -8.39 -10.98
N ASP A 225 -7.97 -8.51 -12.21
CA ASP A 225 -8.24 -7.38 -13.10
C ASP A 225 -9.47 -7.66 -13.97
N ASP A 226 -10.19 -6.60 -14.36
CA ASP A 226 -11.31 -6.62 -15.30
C ASP A 226 -11.38 -5.29 -16.07
N ASP A 227 -12.44 -5.03 -16.82
CA ASP A 227 -12.56 -3.81 -17.62
C ASP A 227 -12.78 -2.52 -16.81
N GLY A 228 -13.04 -2.64 -15.50
CA GLY A 228 -13.24 -1.52 -14.59
C GLY A 228 -14.48 -0.65 -14.85
N ALA A 229 -15.34 -1.04 -15.78
CA ALA A 229 -16.43 -0.21 -16.27
C ALA A 229 -17.78 -0.93 -16.32
N THR A 230 -17.81 -2.21 -16.65
CA THR A 230 -19.05 -2.98 -16.85
C THR A 230 -19.25 -4.03 -15.77
N MET A 231 -20.42 -4.68 -15.83
CA MET A 231 -20.74 -5.84 -14.97
C MET A 231 -20.31 -7.18 -15.60
N SER A 232 -19.56 -7.17 -16.69
CA SER A 232 -19.17 -8.36 -17.45
C SER A 232 -18.32 -9.35 -16.65
N TYR A 233 -17.69 -8.87 -15.57
CA TYR A 233 -16.97 -9.73 -14.63
C TYR A 233 -17.88 -10.80 -13.98
N LEU A 234 -19.20 -10.55 -13.87
CA LEU A 234 -20.17 -11.53 -13.38
C LEU A 234 -20.32 -12.73 -14.34
N ASP A 235 -20.05 -12.52 -15.63
CA ASP A 235 -20.03 -13.54 -16.67
C ASP A 235 -18.64 -14.14 -16.88
N GLY A 236 -17.69 -13.84 -15.97
CA GLY A 236 -16.33 -14.38 -15.99
C GLY A 236 -15.34 -13.60 -16.85
N ASN A 237 -15.72 -12.41 -17.36
CA ASN A 237 -14.80 -11.52 -18.11
C ASN A 237 -13.86 -10.79 -17.16
N ALA A 238 -12.89 -11.51 -16.66
CA ALA A 238 -11.88 -11.03 -15.73
C ALA A 238 -10.61 -11.87 -15.86
N THR A 239 -9.50 -11.38 -15.31
CA THR A 239 -8.23 -12.08 -15.29
C THR A 239 -7.74 -12.33 -13.86
N LYS A 240 -6.96 -13.39 -13.70
CA LYS A 240 -6.22 -13.69 -12.48
C LYS A 240 -4.79 -14.05 -12.83
N THR A 241 -3.85 -13.39 -12.16
CA THR A 241 -2.42 -13.69 -12.25
C THR A 241 -1.93 -14.11 -10.87
N VAL A 242 -1.35 -15.30 -10.77
CA VAL A 242 -0.78 -15.80 -9.51
C VAL A 242 0.69 -15.44 -9.46
N ILE A 243 1.09 -14.70 -8.44
CA ILE A 243 2.49 -14.37 -8.16
C ILE A 243 2.90 -15.13 -6.89
N GLU A 244 4.01 -15.86 -6.96
CA GLU A 244 4.56 -16.62 -5.85
C GLU A 244 5.91 -16.08 -5.43
N SER A 245 6.18 -16.09 -4.14
CA SER A 245 7.48 -15.76 -3.57
C SER A 245 7.91 -16.89 -2.62
N VAL A 246 9.12 -17.41 -2.85
CA VAL A 246 9.73 -18.44 -1.99
C VAL A 246 11.10 -17.95 -1.56
N GLU A 247 11.26 -17.71 -0.26
CA GLU A 247 12.55 -17.38 0.34
C GLU A 247 13.03 -18.60 1.15
N LYS A 248 14.18 -19.12 0.80
CA LYS A 248 14.80 -20.28 1.46
C LYS A 248 16.31 -20.22 1.37
N ARG A 249 17.00 -20.35 2.51
CA ARG A 249 18.46 -20.44 2.61
C ARG A 249 19.19 -19.29 1.91
N GLY A 250 18.67 -18.06 2.03
CA GLY A 250 19.28 -16.87 1.44
C GLY A 250 19.04 -16.72 -0.07
N THR A 251 18.13 -17.49 -0.64
CA THR A 251 17.67 -17.35 -2.03
C THR A 251 16.21 -17.00 -2.03
N ALA A 252 15.85 -15.91 -2.72
CA ALA A 252 14.47 -15.55 -3.00
C ALA A 252 14.13 -15.89 -4.46
N THR A 253 13.06 -16.63 -4.68
CA THR A 253 12.52 -16.94 -6.00
C THR A 253 11.15 -16.32 -6.12
N ILE A 254 10.96 -15.48 -7.13
CA ILE A 254 9.68 -14.82 -7.44
C ILE A 254 9.22 -15.35 -8.79
N THR A 255 7.99 -15.82 -8.85
CA THR A 255 7.40 -16.39 -10.07
C THR A 255 6.09 -15.67 -10.38
N VAL A 256 5.98 -15.13 -11.58
CA VAL A 256 4.71 -14.67 -12.15
C VAL A 256 4.21 -15.77 -13.06
N ASN A 257 3.10 -16.39 -12.69
CA ASN A 257 2.49 -17.45 -13.48
C ASN A 257 1.68 -16.86 -14.66
N ALA A 258 1.42 -17.67 -15.65
CA ALA A 258 0.58 -17.26 -16.77
C ALA A 258 -0.79 -16.78 -16.27
N THR A 259 -1.24 -15.64 -16.78
CA THR A 259 -2.55 -15.08 -16.48
C THR A 259 -3.65 -15.98 -17.03
N THR A 260 -4.67 -16.21 -16.23
CA THR A 260 -5.88 -16.95 -16.61
C THR A 260 -7.05 -16.00 -16.80
N GLY A 261 -7.99 -16.36 -17.71
CA GLY A 261 -9.12 -15.51 -18.06
C GLY A 261 -8.77 -14.43 -19.10
N SER A 262 -9.73 -13.58 -19.40
CA SER A 262 -9.60 -12.45 -20.32
C SER A 262 -10.76 -11.48 -20.16
N PHE A 263 -10.59 -10.24 -20.60
CA PHE A 263 -11.65 -9.24 -20.73
C PHE A 263 -11.30 -8.29 -21.91
N ASP A 264 -12.25 -7.53 -22.36
CA ASP A 264 -12.04 -6.59 -23.46
C ASP A 264 -11.08 -5.47 -23.05
N GLY A 265 -10.03 -5.26 -23.84
CA GLY A 265 -8.95 -4.30 -23.54
C GLY A 265 -7.85 -4.84 -22.61
N PHE A 266 -7.85 -6.15 -22.29
CA PHE A 266 -6.76 -6.73 -21.54
C PHE A 266 -5.46 -6.79 -22.35
N GLU A 267 -4.40 -6.18 -21.83
CA GLU A 267 -3.05 -6.27 -22.41
C GLU A 267 -2.41 -7.62 -22.03
N LYS A 268 -2.17 -8.44 -23.06
CA LYS A 268 -1.68 -9.82 -22.87
C LYS A 268 -0.17 -9.91 -22.63
N GLU A 269 0.58 -8.97 -23.19
CA GLU A 269 2.03 -8.91 -23.08
C GLU A 269 2.40 -7.70 -22.22
N LYS A 270 3.05 -7.97 -21.10
CA LYS A 270 3.46 -6.93 -20.17
C LYS A 270 4.94 -7.06 -19.85
N ALA A 271 5.66 -5.95 -19.95
CA ALA A 271 6.93 -5.81 -19.26
C ALA A 271 6.70 -5.95 -17.75
N THR A 272 7.65 -6.56 -17.06
CA THR A 272 7.52 -6.77 -15.61
C THR A 272 8.73 -6.19 -14.90
N GLU A 273 8.45 -5.31 -13.96
CA GLU A 273 9.42 -4.76 -13.02
C GLU A 273 9.22 -5.39 -11.64
N PHE A 274 10.33 -5.75 -10.99
CA PHE A 274 10.31 -6.21 -9.60
C PHE A 274 11.07 -5.24 -8.71
N LYS A 275 10.41 -4.75 -7.67
CA LYS A 275 11.04 -4.06 -6.53
C LYS A 275 11.16 -5.07 -5.39
N VAL A 276 12.35 -5.68 -5.25
CA VAL A 276 12.56 -6.74 -4.26
C VAL A 276 13.24 -6.18 -3.03
N ASN A 277 12.51 -6.17 -1.92
CA ASN A 277 13.03 -5.69 -0.64
C ASN A 277 13.92 -6.76 0.00
N VAL A 278 15.23 -6.51 0.00
CA VAL A 278 16.26 -7.41 0.52
C VAL A 278 17.08 -6.70 1.60
N THR A 279 17.66 -7.47 2.52
CA THR A 279 18.50 -6.92 3.60
C THR A 279 19.95 -6.71 3.20
N THR A 280 20.38 -7.34 2.12
CA THR A 280 21.75 -7.26 1.59
C THR A 280 21.72 -7.37 0.08
N GLN A 281 22.71 -6.78 -0.58
CA GLN A 281 22.86 -6.89 -2.04
C GLN A 281 22.98 -8.36 -2.48
N PRO A 282 22.17 -8.79 -3.46
CA PRO A 282 22.26 -10.14 -4.00
C PRO A 282 23.63 -10.41 -4.62
N LYS A 283 24.16 -11.61 -4.41
CA LYS A 283 25.42 -12.04 -5.04
C LYS A 283 25.21 -12.44 -6.49
N GLU A 284 24.05 -12.94 -6.83
CA GLU A 284 23.67 -13.37 -8.17
C GLU A 284 22.19 -13.08 -8.39
N LEU A 285 21.87 -12.68 -9.61
CA LEU A 285 20.52 -12.50 -10.09
C LEU A 285 20.29 -13.37 -11.32
N ILE A 286 19.23 -14.18 -11.31
CA ILE A 286 18.87 -15.05 -12.42
C ILE A 286 17.44 -14.73 -12.83
N VAL A 287 17.25 -14.37 -14.10
CA VAL A 287 15.91 -14.16 -14.66
C VAL A 287 15.65 -15.19 -15.75
N LYS A 288 14.42 -15.70 -15.79
CA LYS A 288 13.96 -16.61 -16.84
C LYS A 288 12.58 -16.14 -17.33
N VAL A 289 12.40 -16.18 -18.63
CA VAL A 289 11.11 -15.92 -19.28
C VAL A 289 10.77 -17.16 -20.13
N GLY A 290 9.63 -17.78 -19.88
CA GLY A 290 9.25 -19.02 -20.57
C GLY A 290 10.24 -20.18 -20.37
N GLY A 291 11.03 -20.15 -19.29
CA GLY A 291 12.09 -21.12 -18.99
C GLY A 291 13.47 -20.74 -19.54
N GLU A 292 13.56 -19.83 -20.49
CA GLU A 292 14.80 -19.35 -21.09
C GLU A 292 15.46 -18.27 -20.22
N ARG A 293 16.80 -18.36 -20.08
CA ARG A 293 17.56 -17.38 -19.29
C ARG A 293 17.68 -16.05 -20.04
N VAL A 294 17.34 -14.97 -19.35
CA VAL A 294 17.51 -13.59 -19.81
C VAL A 294 18.71 -12.98 -19.09
N SER A 295 19.61 -12.37 -19.85
CA SER A 295 20.75 -11.66 -19.28
C SER A 295 20.32 -10.25 -18.88
N LEU A 296 20.63 -9.86 -17.64
CA LEU A 296 20.42 -8.50 -17.15
C LEU A 296 21.77 -7.80 -16.98
N GLU A 297 21.81 -6.52 -17.34
CA GLU A 297 22.94 -5.63 -17.08
C GLU A 297 22.73 -4.84 -15.80
N GLN A 298 23.74 -4.73 -14.96
CA GLN A 298 23.68 -3.85 -13.79
C GLN A 298 23.88 -2.39 -14.19
N VAL A 299 22.94 -1.54 -13.84
CA VAL A 299 23.05 -0.09 -13.98
C VAL A 299 23.32 0.58 -12.64
N GLN A 300 23.80 1.82 -12.65
CA GLN A 300 24.27 2.52 -11.47
C GLN A 300 23.33 3.65 -11.03
N SER A 301 22.31 3.94 -11.82
CA SER A 301 21.35 5.00 -11.54
C SER A 301 19.91 4.56 -11.81
N PHE A 302 18.97 5.22 -11.14
CA PHE A 302 17.56 5.02 -11.37
C PHE A 302 17.11 5.55 -12.75
N GLU A 303 17.83 6.56 -13.27
CA GLU A 303 17.60 7.11 -14.62
C GLU A 303 17.93 6.07 -15.69
N ASP A 304 19.08 5.40 -15.57
CA ASP A 304 19.47 4.32 -16.49
C ASP A 304 18.49 3.15 -16.39
N PHE A 305 18.05 2.79 -15.18
CA PHE A 305 17.08 1.73 -14.98
C PHE A 305 15.75 2.03 -15.70
N ASN A 306 15.24 3.26 -15.60
CA ASN A 306 13.97 3.65 -16.21
C ASN A 306 14.04 3.84 -17.74
N SER A 307 15.24 3.95 -18.30
CA SER A 307 15.43 4.24 -19.74
C SER A 307 15.85 3.00 -20.55
N ARG A 308 16.08 1.86 -19.93
CA ARG A 308 16.65 0.66 -20.55
C ARG A 308 15.91 -0.62 -20.15
N ASP A 309 15.82 -1.55 -21.08
CA ASP A 309 15.26 -2.89 -20.83
C ASP A 309 16.32 -3.87 -20.36
N ASN A 310 15.89 -4.93 -19.69
CA ASN A 310 16.72 -6.04 -19.22
C ASN A 310 17.89 -5.58 -18.35
N VAL A 311 17.64 -4.65 -17.44
CA VAL A 311 18.61 -4.12 -16.49
C VAL A 311 18.17 -4.38 -15.05
N TYR A 312 19.11 -4.27 -14.12
CA TYR A 312 18.80 -4.21 -12.70
C TYR A 312 19.63 -3.13 -12.01
N PHE A 313 19.07 -2.61 -10.95
CA PHE A 313 19.67 -1.59 -10.09
C PHE A 313 19.57 -2.04 -8.63
N TYR A 314 20.64 -1.87 -7.86
CA TYR A 314 20.62 -2.09 -6.42
C TYR A 314 20.66 -0.75 -5.70
N ASP A 315 19.60 -0.45 -4.96
CA ASP A 315 19.51 0.73 -4.13
C ASP A 315 19.62 0.32 -2.66
N ALA A 316 20.62 0.86 -1.96
CA ALA A 316 20.80 0.65 -0.53
C ALA A 316 19.99 1.64 0.31
N THR A 317 19.31 2.61 -0.33
CA THR A 317 18.52 3.65 0.35
C THR A 317 17.14 3.08 0.71
N PRO A 318 16.66 3.25 1.95
CA PRO A 318 15.28 2.87 2.29
C PRO A 318 14.26 3.72 1.52
N ASN A 319 13.01 3.27 1.44
CA ASN A 319 11.88 3.97 0.80
C ASN A 319 11.52 5.27 1.57
N LEU A 320 12.39 6.25 1.53
CA LEU A 320 12.23 7.51 2.26
C LEU A 320 11.61 8.65 1.44
N ASN A 321 11.07 8.36 0.25
CA ASN A 321 10.55 9.42 -0.63
C ASN A 321 9.05 9.42 -0.73
#